data_00cfc6a25c8c40dc257d1aaa71476a98
#
_entry.id   00cfc6a25c8c40dc257d1aaa71476a98
#
_cell.length_a   1.000
_cell.length_b   1.000
_cell.length_c   1.000
_cell.angle_alpha   90.00
_cell.angle_beta   90.00
_cell.angle_gamma   90.00
#
_symmetry.space_group_name_H-M   'P 1'
#
loop_
_entity.id
_entity.type
_entity.pdbx_description
1 polymer ?
#
loop_
_entity_poly.entity_id
_entity_poly.type
_entity_poly.pdbx_seq_one_letter_code
_entity_poly.pdbx_strand_id
1 'polypeptide(L)'
;RASVATWLELAATAMTAIRARGKMPIIIGGTGMYLDAAVNGIAPIPGVPANIHEDCVALFDAIGGVAFRQKLALHDPLVASRLDDGDRQRLIRAMGVFNATGIALGQFQKAEHKGALIGRPVKIAMLPPRDVLYARIDARFDVMLEQGAMDEVRQFINRQLDPSLPLMKALGVTALKAVLDKEMTIDEAAYIAKRDSRHYAKRQMTWLRNNYNAQITLNTKLSE
;
A
#
# COMPACT_ATOMS: atom_id res chain seq x y z
N ARG A 1 11.51 -0.90 -8.32
CA ARG A 1 10.28 -0.90 -7.49
C ARG A 1 10.46 0.07 -6.33
N ALA A 2 9.52 0.99 -6.09
CA ALA A 2 9.53 1.80 -4.88
C ALA A 2 9.23 0.90 -3.67
N SER A 3 10.02 1.06 -2.59
CA SER A 3 9.83 0.37 -1.32
C SER A 3 9.64 1.40 -0.21
N VAL A 4 9.12 0.97 0.95
CA VAL A 4 9.03 1.83 2.13
C VAL A 4 10.43 2.29 2.59
N ALA A 5 11.45 1.46 2.45
CA ALA A 5 12.83 1.81 2.78
C ALA A 5 13.35 2.94 1.88
N THR A 6 13.23 2.78 0.56
CA THR A 6 13.60 3.83 -0.41
C THR A 6 12.84 5.13 -0.17
N TRP A 7 11.54 5.01 0.19
CA TRP A 7 10.74 6.20 0.51
C TRP A 7 11.24 6.91 1.77
N LEU A 8 11.61 6.16 2.82
CA LEU A 8 12.17 6.75 4.05
C LEU A 8 13.46 7.53 3.77
N GLU A 9 14.36 7.00 2.95
CA GLU A 9 15.60 7.68 2.55
C GLU A 9 15.31 9.00 1.81
N LEU A 10 14.38 8.97 0.85
CA LEU A 10 13.97 10.17 0.12
C LEU A 10 13.29 11.19 1.04
N ALA A 11 12.42 10.73 1.95
CA ALA A 11 11.75 11.59 2.91
C ALA A 11 12.75 12.23 3.90
N ALA A 12 13.72 11.47 4.40
CA ALA A 12 14.78 11.98 5.27
C ALA A 12 15.61 13.08 4.59
N THR A 13 16.01 12.85 3.33
CA THR A 13 16.73 13.83 2.52
C THR A 13 15.90 15.11 2.31
N ALA A 14 14.62 14.97 1.95
CA ALA A 14 13.73 16.10 1.76
C ALA A 14 13.50 16.88 3.05
N MET A 15 13.32 16.20 4.19
CA MET A 15 13.15 16.84 5.49
C MET A 15 14.39 17.62 5.93
N THR A 16 15.57 17.07 5.69
CA THR A 16 16.85 17.75 5.96
C THR A 16 16.95 19.03 5.14
N ALA A 17 16.68 18.97 3.86
CA ALA A 17 16.68 20.15 2.99
C ALA A 17 15.63 21.20 3.36
N ILE A 18 14.44 20.80 3.84
CA ILE A 18 13.40 21.73 4.31
C ILE A 18 13.87 22.44 5.58
N ARG A 19 14.42 21.69 6.54
CA ARG A 19 14.94 22.25 7.81
C ARG A 19 16.11 23.20 7.59
N ALA A 20 17.00 22.88 6.65
CA ALA A 20 18.14 23.77 6.30
C ALA A 20 17.67 25.14 5.78
N ARG A 21 16.44 25.23 5.26
CA ARG A 21 15.79 26.49 4.85
C ARG A 21 15.00 27.17 5.98
N GLY A 22 15.11 26.71 7.22
CA GLY A 22 14.36 27.21 8.37
C GLY A 22 12.86 26.89 8.34
N LYS A 23 12.43 25.92 7.53
CA LYS A 23 11.02 25.55 7.36
C LYS A 23 10.68 24.25 8.08
N MET A 24 9.41 24.11 8.45
CA MET A 24 8.86 22.90 9.06
C MET A 24 8.47 21.89 7.97
N PRO A 25 8.99 20.65 7.99
CA PRO A 25 8.53 19.61 7.09
C PRO A 25 7.15 19.09 7.50
N ILE A 26 6.27 18.91 6.52
CA ILE A 26 4.93 18.32 6.69
C ILE A 26 4.83 17.11 5.78
N ILE A 27 4.54 15.94 6.35
CA ILE A 27 4.27 14.71 5.61
C ILE A 27 2.77 14.54 5.48
N ILE A 28 2.28 14.45 4.26
CA ILE A 28 0.85 14.25 3.95
C ILE A 28 0.68 12.91 3.26
N GLY A 29 -0.30 12.13 3.68
CA GLY A 29 -0.62 10.86 3.03
C GLY A 29 -1.67 10.05 3.76
N GLY A 30 -2.08 8.94 3.15
CA GLY A 30 -3.08 8.02 3.71
C GLY A 30 -2.59 6.56 3.75
N THR A 31 -1.34 6.28 3.36
CA THR A 31 -0.76 4.94 3.42
C THR A 31 -0.17 4.70 4.81
N GLY A 32 -0.95 4.02 5.65
CA GLY A 32 -0.62 3.80 7.05
C GLY A 32 0.78 3.22 7.27
N MET A 33 1.20 2.26 6.46
CA MET A 33 2.53 1.66 6.56
C MET A 33 3.66 2.68 6.39
N TYR A 34 3.52 3.65 5.47
CA TYR A 34 4.54 4.70 5.29
C TYR A 34 4.54 5.68 6.47
N LEU A 35 3.37 6.04 6.97
CA LEU A 35 3.24 6.93 8.12
C LEU A 35 3.82 6.28 9.39
N ASP A 36 3.55 5.00 9.60
CA ASP A 36 4.11 4.23 10.71
C ASP A 36 5.63 4.11 10.59
N ALA A 37 6.13 3.77 9.42
CA ALA A 37 7.57 3.68 9.15
C ALA A 37 8.29 5.03 9.34
N ALA A 38 7.65 6.15 9.00
CA ALA A 38 8.21 7.48 9.23
C ALA A 38 8.43 7.78 10.72
N VAL A 39 7.56 7.28 11.58
CA VAL A 39 7.60 7.53 13.03
C VAL A 39 8.43 6.48 13.77
N ASN A 40 8.24 5.21 13.44
CA ASN A 40 8.78 4.09 14.19
C ASN A 40 9.94 3.39 13.48
N GLY A 41 10.26 3.76 12.23
CA GLY A 41 11.20 3.02 11.41
C GLY A 41 10.62 1.73 10.86
N ILE A 42 11.48 0.88 10.32
CA ILE A 42 11.12 -0.43 9.77
C ILE A 42 12.01 -1.53 10.35
N ALA A 43 11.45 -2.73 10.46
CA ALA A 43 12.23 -3.90 10.80
C ALA A 43 13.33 -4.16 9.75
N PRO A 44 14.54 -4.56 10.13
CA PRO A 44 15.66 -4.77 9.22
C PRO A 44 15.54 -6.09 8.45
N ILE A 45 14.46 -6.26 7.71
CA ILE A 45 14.17 -7.48 6.95
C ILE A 45 14.96 -7.45 5.65
N PRO A 46 15.85 -8.44 5.39
CA PRO A 46 16.64 -8.50 4.16
C PRO A 46 15.78 -8.57 2.89
N GLY A 47 16.34 -8.14 1.77
CA GLY A 47 15.76 -8.39 0.44
C GLY A 47 15.72 -9.89 0.15
N VAL A 48 14.72 -10.32 -0.61
CA VAL A 48 14.65 -11.67 -1.16
C VAL A 48 15.17 -11.63 -2.59
N PRO A 49 16.20 -12.42 -2.95
CA PRO A 49 16.66 -12.55 -4.32
C PRO A 49 15.54 -12.96 -5.28
N ALA A 50 15.61 -12.50 -6.53
CA ALA A 50 14.54 -12.70 -7.51
C ALA A 50 14.25 -14.19 -7.76
N ASN A 51 15.28 -14.99 -7.91
CA ASN A 51 15.17 -16.45 -8.09
C ASN A 51 14.43 -17.12 -6.92
N ILE A 52 14.79 -16.80 -5.67
CA ILE A 52 14.11 -17.35 -4.49
C ILE A 52 12.64 -16.90 -4.43
N HIS A 53 12.36 -15.66 -4.82
CA HIS A 53 11.00 -15.18 -4.90
C HIS A 53 10.19 -15.94 -5.96
N GLU A 54 10.75 -16.17 -7.15
CA GLU A 54 10.14 -16.91 -8.24
C GLU A 54 9.88 -18.37 -7.84
N ASP A 55 10.82 -19.03 -7.17
CA ASP A 55 10.65 -20.39 -6.63
C ASP A 55 9.49 -20.46 -5.63
N CYS A 56 9.37 -19.47 -4.74
CA CYS A 56 8.26 -19.39 -3.80
C CYS A 56 6.91 -19.13 -4.48
N VAL A 57 6.90 -18.34 -5.55
CA VAL A 57 5.72 -18.12 -6.39
C VAL A 57 5.30 -19.43 -7.06
N ALA A 58 6.22 -20.11 -7.73
CA ALA A 58 5.96 -21.40 -8.40
C ALA A 58 5.46 -22.46 -7.40
N LEU A 59 6.08 -22.55 -6.23
CA LEU A 59 5.64 -23.46 -5.18
C LEU A 59 4.20 -23.14 -4.71
N PHE A 60 3.89 -21.85 -4.48
CA PHE A 60 2.55 -21.44 -4.04
C PHE A 60 1.50 -21.81 -5.10
N ASP A 61 1.80 -21.58 -6.37
CA ASP A 61 0.88 -21.86 -7.48
C ASP A 61 0.68 -23.38 -7.69
N ALA A 62 1.70 -24.17 -7.36
CA ALA A 62 1.64 -25.64 -7.47
C ALA A 62 0.83 -26.31 -6.35
N ILE A 63 0.98 -25.85 -5.08
CA ILE A 63 0.41 -26.56 -3.92
C ILE A 63 -0.79 -25.81 -3.27
N GLY A 64 -1.04 -24.56 -3.66
CA GLY A 64 -2.10 -23.74 -3.10
C GLY A 64 -1.80 -23.17 -1.69
N GLY A 65 -2.62 -22.22 -1.26
CA GLY A 65 -2.37 -21.45 -0.04
C GLY A 65 -2.39 -22.26 1.26
N VAL A 66 -3.30 -23.23 1.38
CA VAL A 66 -3.42 -24.08 2.58
C VAL A 66 -2.13 -24.87 2.82
N ALA A 67 -1.68 -25.64 1.81
CA ALA A 67 -0.47 -26.45 1.93
C ALA A 67 0.79 -25.57 2.06
N PHE A 68 0.80 -24.41 1.39
CA PHE A 68 1.92 -23.47 1.49
C PHE A 68 2.02 -22.88 2.91
N ARG A 69 0.90 -22.48 3.53
CA ARG A 69 0.88 -22.00 4.92
C ARG A 69 1.30 -23.07 5.90
N GLN A 70 0.90 -24.33 5.71
CA GLN A 70 1.36 -25.46 6.52
C GLN A 70 2.89 -25.65 6.40
N LYS A 71 3.46 -25.57 5.20
CA LYS A 71 4.93 -25.58 5.02
C LYS A 71 5.60 -24.41 5.72
N LEU A 72 5.06 -23.20 5.61
CA LEU A 72 5.59 -22.01 6.31
C LEU A 72 5.56 -22.21 7.83
N ALA A 73 4.53 -22.86 8.37
CA ALA A 73 4.39 -23.09 9.81
C ALA A 73 5.52 -23.94 10.41
N LEU A 74 6.19 -24.79 9.61
CA LEU A 74 7.35 -25.55 10.05
C LEU A 74 8.57 -24.67 10.36
N HIS A 75 8.64 -23.49 9.77
CA HIS A 75 9.78 -22.56 9.88
C HIS A 75 9.44 -21.26 10.63
N ASP A 76 8.20 -20.80 10.47
CA ASP A 76 7.69 -19.57 11.10
C ASP A 76 6.24 -19.75 11.57
N PRO A 77 6.01 -20.54 12.63
CA PRO A 77 4.66 -20.82 13.15
C PRO A 77 3.93 -19.54 13.58
N LEU A 78 4.67 -18.55 14.06
CA LEU A 78 4.08 -17.30 14.54
C LEU A 78 3.48 -16.47 13.38
N VAL A 79 4.19 -16.37 12.27
CA VAL A 79 3.69 -15.64 11.08
C VAL A 79 2.61 -16.46 10.40
N ALA A 80 2.80 -17.76 10.24
CA ALA A 80 1.82 -18.64 9.61
C ALA A 80 0.46 -18.64 10.33
N SER A 81 0.43 -18.54 11.67
CA SER A 81 -0.82 -18.48 12.44
C SER A 81 -1.63 -17.19 12.26
N ARG A 82 -1.00 -16.12 11.76
CA ARG A 82 -1.61 -14.79 11.57
C ARG A 82 -2.05 -14.52 10.14
N LEU A 83 -1.66 -15.37 9.20
CA LEU A 83 -1.96 -15.21 7.79
C LEU A 83 -3.06 -16.16 7.35
N ASP A 84 -3.97 -15.66 6.53
CA ASP A 84 -4.96 -16.49 5.85
C ASP A 84 -4.35 -17.21 4.66
N ASP A 85 -4.96 -18.33 4.24
CA ASP A 85 -4.53 -19.12 3.10
C ASP A 85 -4.56 -18.33 1.78
N GLY A 86 -5.43 -17.31 1.68
CA GLY A 86 -5.52 -16.38 0.57
C GLY A 86 -4.47 -15.25 0.57
N ASP A 87 -3.71 -15.06 1.63
CA ASP A 87 -2.71 -14.00 1.76
C ASP A 87 -1.43 -14.31 0.97
N ARG A 88 -1.59 -14.65 -0.33
CA ARG A 88 -0.52 -15.09 -1.24
C ARG A 88 0.76 -14.26 -1.12
N GLN A 89 0.63 -12.94 -1.16
CA GLN A 89 1.79 -12.06 -1.16
C GLN A 89 2.58 -12.14 0.17
N ARG A 90 1.88 -12.20 1.30
CA ARG A 90 2.53 -12.27 2.62
C ARG A 90 3.11 -13.64 2.89
N LEU A 91 2.43 -14.71 2.49
CA LEU A 91 2.91 -16.07 2.62
C LEU A 91 4.20 -16.27 1.79
N ILE A 92 4.20 -15.87 0.51
CA ILE A 92 5.39 -15.92 -0.37
C ILE A 92 6.53 -15.07 0.22
N ARG A 93 6.24 -13.87 0.74
CA ARG A 93 7.26 -13.03 1.35
C ARG A 93 7.90 -13.69 2.57
N ALA A 94 7.11 -14.29 3.45
CA ALA A 94 7.61 -14.95 4.67
C ALA A 94 8.49 -16.16 4.33
N MET A 95 8.04 -17.03 3.44
CA MET A 95 8.82 -18.17 2.97
C MET A 95 10.10 -17.71 2.24
N GLY A 96 10.00 -16.70 1.39
CA GLY A 96 11.15 -16.16 0.67
C GLY A 96 12.22 -15.58 1.60
N VAL A 97 11.84 -14.89 2.68
CA VAL A 97 12.80 -14.43 3.69
C VAL A 97 13.48 -15.62 4.37
N PHE A 98 12.72 -16.63 4.78
CA PHE A 98 13.30 -17.84 5.38
C PHE A 98 14.25 -18.55 4.42
N ASN A 99 13.84 -18.78 3.18
CA ASN A 99 14.68 -19.47 2.18
C ASN A 99 15.96 -18.68 1.84
N ALA A 100 15.91 -17.33 1.91
CA ALA A 100 17.05 -16.49 1.63
C ALA A 100 18.05 -16.38 2.80
N THR A 101 17.59 -16.54 4.04
CA THR A 101 18.38 -16.19 5.24
C THR A 101 18.52 -17.32 6.25
N GLY A 102 17.68 -18.34 6.17
CA GLY A 102 17.54 -19.35 7.23
C GLY A 102 16.84 -18.86 8.51
N ILE A 103 16.40 -17.58 8.53
CA ILE A 103 15.80 -16.94 9.71
C ILE A 103 14.33 -16.62 9.43
N ALA A 104 13.43 -16.97 10.35
CA ALA A 104 12.02 -16.71 10.25
C ALA A 104 11.70 -15.20 10.17
N LEU A 105 10.74 -14.82 9.33
CA LEU A 105 10.31 -13.42 9.20
C LEU A 105 9.87 -12.83 10.54
N GLY A 106 9.19 -13.63 11.37
CA GLY A 106 8.76 -13.22 12.69
C GLY A 106 9.88 -12.83 13.66
N GLN A 107 11.10 -13.34 13.46
CA GLN A 107 12.27 -12.92 14.24
C GLN A 107 12.75 -11.53 13.81
N PHE A 108 12.81 -11.24 12.50
CA PHE A 108 13.13 -9.90 12.02
C PHE A 108 12.11 -8.87 12.47
N GLN A 109 10.82 -9.22 12.50
CA GLN A 109 9.75 -8.32 12.95
C GLN A 109 9.83 -7.93 14.43
N LYS A 110 10.51 -8.74 15.26
CA LYS A 110 10.76 -8.43 16.68
C LYS A 110 12.04 -7.60 16.88
N ALA A 111 12.88 -7.49 15.86
CA ALA A 111 14.11 -6.72 15.97
C ALA A 111 13.82 -5.22 16.10
N GLU A 112 14.76 -4.48 16.65
CA GLU A 112 14.66 -3.03 16.74
C GLU A 112 14.48 -2.41 15.35
N HIS A 113 13.44 -1.60 15.19
CA HIS A 113 13.18 -0.89 13.95
C HIS A 113 14.22 0.21 13.73
N LYS A 114 14.60 0.43 12.47
CA LYS A 114 15.59 1.41 12.05
C LYS A 114 15.04 2.40 11.04
N GLY A 115 15.71 3.55 10.91
CA GLY A 115 15.37 4.52 9.87
C GLY A 115 14.15 5.38 10.16
N ALA A 116 13.69 5.48 11.42
CA ALA A 116 12.68 6.46 11.80
C ALA A 116 13.18 7.88 11.46
N LEU A 117 12.27 8.73 10.99
CA LEU A 117 12.58 10.12 10.69
C LEU A 117 12.84 10.89 12.00
N ILE A 118 13.95 11.64 12.04
CA ILE A 118 14.40 12.34 13.26
C ILE A 118 13.39 13.43 13.65
N GLY A 119 13.01 13.47 14.94
CA GLY A 119 12.18 14.50 15.55
C GLY A 119 10.97 13.93 16.30
N ARG A 120 10.22 14.81 16.94
CA ARG A 120 8.95 14.49 17.60
C ARG A 120 7.82 14.91 16.66
N PRO A 121 7.20 14.00 15.89
CA PRO A 121 6.14 14.36 14.99
C PRO A 121 4.87 14.70 15.77
N VAL A 122 4.18 15.79 15.37
CA VAL A 122 2.77 15.99 15.72
C VAL A 122 1.92 15.23 14.73
N LYS A 123 1.19 14.23 15.21
CA LYS A 123 0.32 13.39 14.38
C LYS A 123 -1.08 13.98 14.33
N ILE A 124 -1.53 14.33 13.13
CA ILE A 124 -2.86 14.86 12.88
C ILE A 124 -3.60 13.87 11.98
N ALA A 125 -4.77 13.41 12.44
CA ALA A 125 -5.66 12.57 11.63
C ALA A 125 -6.85 13.39 11.14
N MET A 126 -7.10 13.38 9.84
CA MET A 126 -8.31 13.94 9.24
C MET A 126 -9.29 12.81 8.97
N LEU A 127 -10.36 12.74 9.74
CA LEU A 127 -11.37 11.69 9.70
C LEU A 127 -12.77 12.29 9.47
N PRO A 128 -13.06 12.77 8.25
CA PRO A 128 -14.37 13.35 7.94
C PRO A 128 -15.47 12.27 8.09
N PRO A 129 -16.75 12.68 8.25
CA PRO A 129 -17.88 11.76 8.21
C PRO A 129 -17.85 10.90 6.95
N ARG A 130 -18.23 9.65 7.09
CA ARG A 130 -18.09 8.64 6.02
C ARG A 130 -18.90 8.98 4.77
N ASP A 131 -20.10 9.49 4.95
CA ASP A 131 -20.99 9.94 3.89
C ASP A 131 -20.38 11.10 3.09
N VAL A 132 -19.82 12.09 3.78
CA VAL A 132 -19.11 13.21 3.16
C VAL A 132 -17.91 12.74 2.35
N LEU A 133 -17.10 11.83 2.94
CA LEU A 133 -15.93 11.28 2.24
C LEU A 133 -16.32 10.51 0.99
N TYR A 134 -17.38 9.70 1.06
CA TYR A 134 -17.85 8.90 -0.06
C TYR A 134 -18.42 9.76 -1.19
N ALA A 135 -19.22 10.76 -0.85
CA ALA A 135 -19.73 11.72 -1.84
C ALA A 135 -18.60 12.45 -2.58
N ARG A 136 -17.54 12.86 -1.86
CA ARG A 136 -16.37 13.49 -2.47
C ARG A 136 -15.56 12.55 -3.35
N ILE A 137 -15.42 11.29 -2.96
CA ILE A 137 -14.74 10.27 -3.78
C ILE A 137 -15.49 10.09 -5.10
N ASP A 138 -16.81 9.98 -5.04
CA ASP A 138 -17.65 9.75 -6.20
C ASP A 138 -17.61 10.97 -7.14
N ALA A 139 -17.84 12.17 -6.62
CA ALA A 139 -17.78 13.42 -7.40
C ALA A 139 -16.38 13.64 -8.03
N ARG A 140 -15.30 13.37 -7.28
CA ARG A 140 -13.93 13.49 -7.82
C ARG A 140 -13.71 12.56 -9.01
N PHE A 141 -14.24 11.34 -8.97
CA PHE A 141 -14.08 10.41 -10.09
C PHE A 141 -14.83 10.88 -11.33
N ASP A 142 -16.03 11.47 -11.17
CA ASP A 142 -16.78 12.07 -12.28
C ASP A 142 -15.97 13.20 -12.94
N VAL A 143 -15.46 14.12 -12.14
CA VAL A 143 -14.58 15.20 -12.63
C VAL A 143 -13.34 14.65 -13.33
N MET A 144 -12.71 13.57 -12.83
CA MET A 144 -11.57 12.94 -13.51
C MET A 144 -11.94 12.42 -14.91
N LEU A 145 -13.13 11.83 -15.06
CA LEU A 145 -13.62 11.39 -16.38
C LEU A 145 -13.83 12.57 -17.33
N GLU A 146 -14.43 13.66 -16.85
CA GLU A 146 -14.63 14.91 -17.64
C GLU A 146 -13.29 15.54 -18.05
N GLN A 147 -12.26 15.44 -17.19
CA GLN A 147 -10.92 15.98 -17.43
C GLN A 147 -10.02 15.07 -18.25
N GLY A 148 -10.52 13.97 -18.80
CA GLY A 148 -9.80 13.12 -19.73
C GLY A 148 -9.11 11.90 -19.14
N ALA A 149 -9.58 11.36 -18.02
CA ALA A 149 -9.02 10.14 -17.42
C ALA A 149 -8.97 8.96 -18.42
N MET A 150 -9.91 8.88 -19.36
CA MET A 150 -9.90 7.87 -20.43
C MET A 150 -8.70 8.00 -21.35
N ASP A 151 -8.33 9.23 -21.72
CA ASP A 151 -7.19 9.49 -22.60
C ASP A 151 -5.87 9.25 -21.86
N GLU A 152 -5.81 9.59 -20.57
CA GLU A 152 -4.66 9.27 -19.71
C GLU A 152 -4.43 7.75 -19.64
N VAL A 153 -5.49 6.97 -19.39
CA VAL A 153 -5.40 5.50 -19.33
C VAL A 153 -5.01 4.93 -20.70
N ARG A 154 -5.55 5.45 -21.81
CA ARG A 154 -5.15 5.03 -23.17
C ARG A 154 -3.66 5.26 -23.42
N GLN A 155 -3.14 6.46 -23.10
CA GLN A 155 -1.72 6.78 -23.23
C GLN A 155 -0.84 5.91 -22.32
N PHE A 156 -1.35 5.63 -21.11
CA PHE A 156 -0.66 4.78 -20.15
C PHE A 156 -0.52 3.32 -20.64
N ILE A 157 -1.59 2.74 -21.20
CA ILE A 157 -1.60 1.37 -21.73
C ILE A 157 -0.70 1.26 -22.97
N ASN A 158 -0.67 2.28 -23.81
CA ASN A 158 0.19 2.32 -24.99
C ASN A 158 1.69 2.24 -24.65
N ARG A 159 2.10 2.45 -23.40
CA ARG A 159 3.47 2.22 -22.94
C ARG A 159 3.87 0.76 -22.84
N GLN A 160 2.92 -0.16 -22.99
CA GLN A 160 3.14 -1.63 -22.93
C GLN A 160 3.98 -2.07 -21.72
N LEU A 161 3.69 -1.50 -20.55
CA LEU A 161 4.37 -1.83 -19.31
C LEU A 161 4.02 -3.26 -18.88
N ASP A 162 4.94 -3.89 -18.15
CA ASP A 162 4.72 -5.21 -17.57
C ASP A 162 3.42 -5.22 -16.73
N PRO A 163 2.44 -6.10 -17.05
CA PRO A 163 1.17 -6.20 -16.35
C PRO A 163 1.30 -6.51 -14.84
N SER A 164 2.42 -7.06 -14.41
CA SER A 164 2.69 -7.36 -13.00
C SER A 164 3.00 -6.13 -12.16
N LEU A 165 3.27 -4.98 -12.78
CA LEU A 165 3.61 -3.75 -12.07
C LEU A 165 2.44 -3.24 -11.23
N PRO A 166 2.69 -2.77 -9.99
CA PRO A 166 1.64 -2.24 -9.12
C PRO A 166 0.82 -1.10 -9.75
N LEU A 167 1.44 -0.31 -10.63
CA LEU A 167 0.78 0.79 -11.32
C LEU A 167 -0.34 0.32 -12.24
N MET A 168 -0.22 -0.87 -12.84
CA MET A 168 -1.27 -1.48 -13.67
C MET A 168 -2.53 -1.83 -12.89
N LYS A 169 -2.42 -1.90 -11.55
CA LYS A 169 -3.53 -2.16 -10.61
C LYS A 169 -3.98 -0.90 -9.85
N ALA A 170 -3.59 0.28 -10.33
CA ALA A 170 -4.04 1.53 -9.72
C ALA A 170 -5.57 1.67 -9.83
N LEU A 171 -6.18 2.29 -8.81
CA LEU A 171 -7.64 2.46 -8.74
C LEU A 171 -8.15 3.17 -10.00
N GLY A 172 -9.17 2.59 -10.63
CA GLY A 172 -9.74 3.07 -11.88
C GLY A 172 -9.06 2.55 -13.15
N VAL A 173 -7.74 2.30 -13.15
CA VAL A 173 -7.00 1.90 -14.37
C VAL A 173 -7.56 0.61 -14.96
N THR A 174 -7.76 -0.43 -14.15
CA THR A 174 -8.29 -1.72 -14.64
C THR A 174 -9.70 -1.58 -15.22
N ALA A 175 -10.58 -0.83 -14.56
CA ALA A 175 -11.95 -0.63 -15.03
C ALA A 175 -11.98 0.20 -16.32
N LEU A 176 -11.22 1.31 -16.39
CA LEU A 176 -11.16 2.14 -17.59
C LEU A 176 -10.46 1.43 -18.77
N LYS A 177 -9.49 0.53 -18.48
CA LYS A 177 -8.91 -0.33 -19.50
C LYS A 177 -9.96 -1.25 -20.12
N ALA A 178 -10.81 -1.88 -19.31
CA ALA A 178 -11.88 -2.75 -19.81
C ALA A 178 -12.89 -2.00 -20.70
N VAL A 179 -13.08 -0.69 -20.49
CA VAL A 179 -13.85 0.14 -21.43
C VAL A 179 -13.13 0.28 -22.78
N LEU A 180 -11.81 0.50 -22.76
CA LEU A 180 -11.01 0.59 -23.99
C LEU A 180 -11.01 -0.75 -24.75
N ASP A 181 -11.02 -1.86 -24.03
CA ASP A 181 -11.10 -3.22 -24.58
C ASP A 181 -12.54 -3.60 -25.01
N LYS A 182 -13.54 -2.71 -24.81
CA LYS A 182 -14.95 -2.93 -25.11
C LYS A 182 -15.61 -4.07 -24.31
N GLU A 183 -15.09 -4.35 -23.13
CA GLU A 183 -15.59 -5.39 -22.22
C GLU A 183 -16.69 -4.87 -21.27
N MET A 184 -16.76 -3.55 -21.08
CA MET A 184 -17.80 -2.89 -20.26
C MET A 184 -18.08 -1.45 -20.73
N THR A 185 -19.18 -0.88 -20.24
CA THR A 185 -19.54 0.52 -20.46
C THR A 185 -18.76 1.45 -19.53
N ILE A 186 -18.73 2.74 -19.87
CA ILE A 186 -18.09 3.76 -19.03
C ILE A 186 -18.80 3.90 -17.67
N ASP A 187 -20.12 3.74 -17.63
CA ASP A 187 -20.90 3.83 -16.40
C ASP A 187 -20.61 2.67 -15.45
N GLU A 188 -20.47 1.45 -15.98
CA GLU A 188 -20.06 0.27 -15.21
C GLU A 188 -18.64 0.46 -14.65
N ALA A 189 -17.71 0.94 -15.47
CA ALA A 189 -16.33 1.22 -15.04
C ALA A 189 -16.29 2.30 -13.96
N ALA A 190 -17.06 3.37 -14.10
CA ALA A 190 -17.17 4.43 -13.11
C ALA A 190 -17.73 3.89 -11.78
N TYR A 191 -18.80 3.09 -11.84
CA TYR A 191 -19.36 2.45 -10.63
C TYR A 191 -18.32 1.59 -9.89
N ILE A 192 -17.57 0.74 -10.62
CA ILE A 192 -16.52 -0.13 -10.06
C ILE A 192 -15.41 0.72 -9.45
N ALA A 193 -14.89 1.71 -10.17
CA ALA A 193 -13.80 2.54 -9.71
C ALA A 193 -14.17 3.37 -8.46
N LYS A 194 -15.36 3.94 -8.42
CA LYS A 194 -15.91 4.63 -7.24
C LYS A 194 -16.04 3.68 -6.04
N ARG A 195 -16.65 2.51 -6.24
CA ARG A 195 -16.77 1.46 -5.21
C ARG A 195 -15.41 1.08 -4.62
N ASP A 196 -14.45 0.80 -5.47
CA ASP A 196 -13.11 0.35 -5.04
C ASP A 196 -12.35 1.46 -4.33
N SER A 197 -12.54 2.72 -4.75
CA SER A 197 -12.00 3.91 -4.07
C SER A 197 -12.62 4.09 -2.69
N ARG A 198 -13.93 3.89 -2.52
CA ARG A 198 -14.59 3.90 -1.20
C ARG A 198 -14.09 2.78 -0.29
N HIS A 199 -13.88 1.58 -0.85
CA HIS A 199 -13.30 0.47 -0.09
C HIS A 199 -11.86 0.78 0.36
N TYR A 200 -11.07 1.43 -0.49
CA TYR A 200 -9.72 1.85 -0.13
C TYR A 200 -9.75 2.90 0.99
N ALA A 201 -10.58 3.93 0.86
CA ALA A 201 -10.77 4.95 1.89
C ALA A 201 -11.26 4.36 3.23
N LYS A 202 -12.18 3.38 3.19
CA LYS A 202 -12.60 2.64 4.40
C LYS A 202 -11.43 1.97 5.10
N ARG A 203 -10.53 1.31 4.34
CA ARG A 203 -9.33 0.68 4.92
C ARG A 203 -8.39 1.71 5.53
N GLN A 204 -8.18 2.86 4.89
CA GLN A 204 -7.38 3.96 5.44
C GLN A 204 -7.95 4.48 6.76
N MET A 205 -9.25 4.78 6.79
CA MET A 205 -9.93 5.26 8.00
C MET A 205 -9.87 4.26 9.16
N THR A 206 -10.06 2.97 8.87
CA THR A 206 -9.96 1.90 9.86
C THR A 206 -8.55 1.81 10.42
N TRP A 207 -7.54 1.87 9.56
CA TRP A 207 -6.14 1.84 9.99
C TRP A 207 -5.79 3.06 10.86
N LEU A 208 -6.17 4.26 10.44
CA LEU A 208 -5.92 5.50 11.18
C LEU A 208 -6.54 5.46 12.58
N ARG A 209 -7.77 4.96 12.71
CA ARG A 209 -8.45 4.85 14.02
C ARG A 209 -7.77 3.86 14.96
N ASN A 210 -7.26 2.75 14.42
CA ASN A 210 -6.77 1.64 15.23
C ASN A 210 -5.26 1.70 15.50
N ASN A 211 -4.48 2.38 14.65
CA ASN A 211 -3.01 2.26 14.67
C ASN A 211 -2.27 3.60 14.73
N TYR A 212 -2.91 4.73 14.42
CA TYR A 212 -2.14 5.96 14.20
C TYR A 212 -1.85 6.75 15.49
N ASN A 213 -2.63 6.59 16.54
CA ASN A 213 -2.48 7.32 17.82
C ASN A 213 -2.23 8.83 17.59
N ALA A 214 -3.15 9.48 16.85
CA ALA A 214 -3.06 10.91 16.55
C ALA A 214 -3.22 11.77 17.80
N GLN A 215 -2.37 12.80 17.96
CA GLN A 215 -2.55 13.81 19.01
C GLN A 215 -3.73 14.75 18.71
N ILE A 216 -4.01 14.95 17.41
CA ILE A 216 -5.11 15.83 16.97
C ILE A 216 -5.94 15.03 15.97
N THR A 217 -7.25 14.96 16.20
CA THR A 217 -8.18 14.36 15.25
C THR A 217 -9.17 15.43 14.79
N LEU A 218 -9.21 15.65 13.48
CA LEU A 218 -10.12 16.60 12.83
C LEU A 218 -11.26 15.82 12.17
N ASN A 219 -12.46 16.03 12.66
CA ASN A 219 -13.70 15.43 12.14
C ASN A 219 -14.50 16.41 11.27
N THR A 220 -13.88 17.51 10.85
CA THR A 220 -14.55 18.58 10.13
C THR A 220 -14.99 18.16 8.73
N LYS A 221 -16.19 18.61 8.35
CA LYS A 221 -16.46 18.88 6.94
C LYS A 221 -15.40 19.90 6.53
N LEU A 222 -14.40 19.48 5.75
CA LEU A 222 -13.45 20.42 5.17
C LEU A 222 -14.32 21.44 4.41
N SER A 223 -14.37 22.69 4.91
CA SER A 223 -14.98 23.79 4.16
C SER A 223 -14.31 23.88 2.77
N GLU A 224 -15.10 24.09 1.78
CA GLU A 224 -14.68 24.43 0.43
C GLU A 224 -13.75 25.63 0.43
#